data_2aa62992f66bbf610a0bfe08713cb14a
#
_entry.id   2aa62992f66bbf610a0bfe08713cb14a
#
_cell.length_a   1.000
_cell.length_b   1.000
_cell.length_c   1.000
_cell.angle_alpha   90.00
_cell.angle_beta   90.00
_cell.angle_gamma   90.00
#
_symmetry.space_group_name_H-M   'P 1'
#
loop_
_entity.id
_entity.type
_entity.pdbx_description
1 polymer ?
#
loop_
_entity_poly.entity_id
_entity_poly.type
_entity_poly.pdbx_seq_one_letter_code
_entity_poly.pdbx_strand_id
1 'polypeptide(L)'
;MTTKPIVFSVPKFGERDPDERGYYGVYGGSYVPETLVAPIEELVASYEEARKDPKFISRLQILLTEYVGRPTPLTEAKRLTGSIGGARIFLKREDLSHTGAHKINNALGQALLALRMGKRRVVAETGAGQHGVATATACALLGLKCDIYMGAE
;
A
#
# COMPACT_ATOMS: atom_id res chain seq x y z
N MET A 1 6.24 -32.79 -22.83
CA MET A 1 6.05 -32.53 -21.41
C MET A 1 5.08 -31.39 -21.27
N THR A 2 3.83 -31.64 -20.93
CA THR A 2 2.80 -30.64 -20.74
C THR A 2 2.94 -30.06 -19.34
N THR A 3 3.50 -28.89 -19.23
CA THR A 3 3.52 -28.12 -17.98
C THR A 3 2.07 -27.77 -17.60
N LYS A 4 1.57 -28.37 -16.52
CA LYS A 4 0.29 -27.95 -15.92
C LYS A 4 0.38 -26.46 -15.56
N PRO A 5 -0.62 -25.65 -15.90
CA PRO A 5 -0.64 -24.26 -15.47
C PRO A 5 -0.61 -24.20 -13.95
N ILE A 6 0.27 -23.38 -13.38
CA ILE A 6 0.28 -23.09 -11.95
C ILE A 6 -0.99 -22.28 -11.67
N VAL A 7 -2.01 -22.92 -11.14
CA VAL A 7 -3.22 -22.24 -10.67
C VAL A 7 -2.87 -21.64 -9.31
N PHE A 8 -2.63 -20.33 -9.28
CA PHE A 8 -2.60 -19.61 -8.01
C PHE A 8 -4.02 -19.58 -7.47
N SER A 9 -4.33 -20.44 -6.52
CA SER A 9 -5.54 -20.30 -5.74
C SER A 9 -5.39 -19.01 -4.91
N VAL A 10 -6.21 -18.02 -5.20
CA VAL A 10 -6.33 -16.87 -4.32
C VAL A 10 -6.86 -17.41 -2.98
N PRO A 11 -6.15 -17.22 -1.85
CA PRO A 11 -6.66 -17.66 -0.55
C PRO A 11 -8.07 -17.12 -0.35
N LYS A 12 -8.96 -17.94 0.20
CA LYS A 12 -10.31 -17.48 0.53
C LYS A 12 -10.22 -16.30 1.49
N PHE A 13 -11.15 -15.37 1.35
CA PHE A 13 -11.34 -14.30 2.31
C PHE A 13 -11.43 -14.89 3.72
N GLY A 14 -10.61 -14.39 4.65
CA GLY A 14 -10.46 -14.95 6.00
C GLY A 14 -9.19 -15.79 6.24
N GLU A 15 -8.58 -16.38 5.17
CA GLU A 15 -7.30 -17.08 5.30
C GLU A 15 -6.08 -16.10 5.29
N ARG A 16 -6.29 -14.87 4.82
CA ARG A 16 -5.29 -13.80 4.78
C ARG A 16 -5.44 -12.78 5.89
N ASP A 17 -6.63 -12.67 6.46
CA ASP A 17 -6.96 -11.67 7.45
C ASP A 17 -6.82 -12.27 8.85
N PRO A 18 -6.48 -11.49 9.87
CA PRO A 18 -6.51 -11.93 11.25
C PRO A 18 -7.94 -12.23 11.71
N ASP A 19 -8.08 -12.95 12.82
CA ASP A 19 -9.35 -13.09 13.51
C ASP A 19 -9.80 -11.73 14.11
N GLU A 20 -11.01 -11.69 14.71
CA GLU A 20 -11.57 -10.47 15.30
C GLU A 20 -10.71 -9.85 16.41
N ARG A 21 -9.78 -10.62 16.98
CA ARG A 21 -8.82 -10.17 17.99
C ARG A 21 -7.45 -9.81 17.41
N GLY A 22 -7.30 -9.88 16.08
CA GLY A 22 -6.05 -9.56 15.38
C GLY A 22 -5.03 -10.71 15.37
N TYR A 23 -5.47 -11.97 15.55
CA TYR A 23 -4.57 -13.12 15.54
C TYR A 23 -4.61 -13.89 14.24
N TYR A 24 -3.44 -14.36 13.82
CA TYR A 24 -3.23 -15.35 12.76
C TYR A 24 -2.86 -16.68 13.42
N GLY A 25 -3.84 -17.45 13.88
CA GLY A 25 -3.62 -18.65 14.69
C GLY A 25 -3.05 -18.29 16.08
N VAL A 26 -1.81 -18.72 16.35
CA VAL A 26 -1.11 -18.43 17.63
C VAL A 26 -0.28 -17.13 17.57
N TYR A 27 -0.21 -16.48 16.44
CA TYR A 27 0.58 -15.26 16.23
C TYR A 27 -0.32 -14.04 16.05
N GLY A 28 0.17 -12.87 16.41
CA GLY A 28 -0.55 -11.61 16.22
C GLY A 28 -1.14 -11.07 17.51
N GLY A 29 -2.25 -10.37 17.40
CA GLY A 29 -2.88 -9.60 18.47
C GLY A 29 -2.52 -8.11 18.40
N SER A 30 -3.11 -7.31 19.30
CA SER A 30 -2.87 -5.88 19.36
C SER A 30 -2.24 -5.53 20.72
N TYR A 31 -0.98 -5.10 20.68
CA TYR A 31 -0.17 -4.75 21.87
C TYR A 31 0.27 -3.29 21.74
N VAL A 32 -0.65 -2.39 22.04
CA VAL A 32 -0.44 -0.95 21.96
C VAL A 32 -0.69 -0.30 23.31
N PRO A 33 -0.11 0.90 23.57
CA PRO A 33 -0.48 1.69 24.73
C PRO A 33 -1.99 1.93 24.80
N GLU A 34 -2.55 1.92 25.99
CA GLU A 34 -3.99 2.07 26.21
C GLU A 34 -4.58 3.31 25.54
N THR A 35 -3.81 4.40 25.48
CA THR A 35 -4.19 5.64 24.80
C THR A 35 -4.40 5.51 23.29
N LEU A 36 -3.88 4.44 22.67
CA LEU A 36 -4.01 4.18 21.24
C LEU A 36 -5.11 3.16 20.90
N VAL A 37 -5.72 2.52 21.89
CA VAL A 37 -6.73 1.48 21.66
C VAL A 37 -7.92 2.07 20.90
N ALA A 38 -8.56 3.12 21.43
CA ALA A 38 -9.72 3.73 20.78
C ALA A 38 -9.44 4.28 19.37
N PRO A 39 -8.33 4.99 19.10
CA PRO A 39 -7.96 5.38 17.72
C PRO A 39 -7.75 4.20 16.77
N ILE A 40 -7.23 3.07 17.25
CA ILE A 40 -7.03 1.88 16.41
C ILE A 40 -8.36 1.19 16.13
N GLU A 41 -9.25 1.09 17.12
CA GLU A 41 -10.61 0.56 16.92
C GLU A 41 -11.39 1.39 15.89
N GLU A 42 -11.32 2.74 15.96
CA GLU A 42 -11.89 3.64 14.96
C GLU A 42 -11.32 3.35 13.56
N LEU A 43 -10.01 3.16 13.46
CA LEU A 43 -9.34 2.84 12.19
C LEU A 43 -9.81 1.50 11.62
N VAL A 44 -9.86 0.46 12.46
CA VAL A 44 -10.29 -0.88 12.04
C VAL A 44 -11.73 -0.85 11.53
N ALA A 45 -12.64 -0.23 12.28
CA ALA A 45 -14.04 -0.09 11.86
C ALA A 45 -14.17 0.65 10.53
N SER A 46 -13.48 1.78 10.38
CA SER A 46 -13.48 2.58 9.14
C SER A 46 -12.89 1.83 7.95
N TYR A 47 -11.84 1.04 8.17
CA TYR A 47 -11.24 0.20 7.14
C TYR A 47 -12.20 -0.92 6.69
N GLU A 48 -12.84 -1.60 7.63
CA GLU A 48 -13.81 -2.67 7.33
C GLU A 48 -15.03 -2.17 6.54
N GLU A 49 -15.46 -0.94 6.78
CA GLU A 49 -16.48 -0.29 5.97
C GLU A 49 -15.95 0.12 4.58
N ALA A 50 -14.78 0.75 4.54
CA ALA A 50 -14.19 1.25 3.30
C ALA A 50 -13.91 0.13 2.29
N ARG A 51 -13.38 -1.01 2.76
CA ARG A 51 -13.07 -2.18 1.90
C ARG A 51 -14.31 -2.84 1.29
N LYS A 52 -15.50 -2.56 1.82
CA LYS A 52 -16.80 -3.06 1.32
C LYS A 52 -17.58 -2.00 0.51
N ASP A 53 -17.13 -0.75 0.53
CA ASP A 53 -17.78 0.36 -0.15
C ASP A 53 -17.32 0.47 -1.62
N PRO A 54 -18.20 0.19 -2.61
CA PRO A 54 -17.81 0.28 -4.02
C PRO A 54 -17.35 1.67 -4.45
N LYS A 55 -17.85 2.74 -3.81
CA LYS A 55 -17.44 4.12 -4.13
C LYS A 55 -16.01 4.38 -3.68
N PHE A 56 -15.63 3.90 -2.50
CA PHE A 56 -14.25 4.01 -2.01
C PHE A 56 -13.30 3.21 -2.89
N ILE A 57 -13.64 1.96 -3.19
CA ILE A 57 -12.85 1.07 -4.05
C ILE A 57 -12.67 1.69 -5.44
N SER A 58 -13.75 2.16 -6.07
CA SER A 58 -13.69 2.79 -7.38
C SER A 58 -12.81 4.05 -7.38
N ARG A 59 -12.95 4.93 -6.37
CA ARG A 59 -12.12 6.12 -6.24
C ARG A 59 -10.64 5.77 -6.09
N LEU A 60 -10.32 4.79 -5.25
CA LEU A 60 -8.94 4.31 -5.09
C LEU A 60 -8.40 3.74 -6.40
N GLN A 61 -9.21 2.94 -7.11
CA GLN A 61 -8.82 2.35 -8.38
C GLN A 61 -8.51 3.42 -9.45
N ILE A 62 -9.36 4.45 -9.56
CA ILE A 62 -9.13 5.58 -10.46
C ILE A 62 -7.82 6.28 -10.13
N LEU A 63 -7.57 6.58 -8.86
CA LEU A 63 -6.34 7.22 -8.42
C LEU A 63 -5.09 6.36 -8.70
N LEU A 64 -5.18 5.05 -8.47
CA LEU A 64 -4.08 4.13 -8.78
C LEU A 64 -3.79 4.08 -10.29
N THR A 65 -4.81 4.14 -11.14
CA THR A 65 -4.65 4.05 -12.59
C THR A 65 -4.21 5.39 -13.18
N GLU A 66 -4.92 6.47 -12.87
CA GLU A 66 -4.75 7.76 -13.55
C GLU A 66 -3.67 8.64 -12.91
N TYR A 67 -3.51 8.57 -11.60
CA TYR A 67 -2.55 9.40 -10.89
C TYR A 67 -1.23 8.68 -10.61
N VAL A 68 -1.27 7.43 -10.21
CA VAL A 68 -0.07 6.63 -9.93
C VAL A 68 0.51 6.01 -11.20
N GLY A 69 -0.31 5.72 -12.21
CA GLY A 69 0.11 5.11 -13.48
C GLY A 69 0.18 3.58 -13.42
N ARG A 70 -0.71 2.95 -12.67
CA ARG A 70 -0.79 1.49 -12.59
C ARG A 70 -1.68 0.87 -13.67
N PRO A 71 -1.38 -0.37 -14.11
CA PRO A 71 -0.23 -1.19 -13.71
C PRO A 71 1.08 -0.69 -14.33
N THR A 72 2.18 -0.72 -13.55
CA THR A 72 3.51 -0.41 -14.08
C THR A 72 3.99 -1.51 -15.04
N PRO A 73 4.81 -1.17 -16.05
CA PRO A 73 5.29 -2.13 -17.03
C PRO A 73 6.15 -3.24 -16.43
N LEU A 74 6.15 -4.39 -17.09
CA LEU A 74 7.12 -5.45 -16.92
C LEU A 74 8.08 -5.43 -18.10
N THR A 75 9.33 -5.00 -17.89
CA THR A 75 10.33 -4.78 -18.92
C THR A 75 11.40 -5.86 -18.89
N GLU A 76 11.66 -6.51 -20.03
CA GLU A 76 12.75 -7.47 -20.13
C GLU A 76 14.11 -6.75 -20.17
N ALA A 77 14.99 -7.12 -19.26
CA ALA A 77 16.37 -6.62 -19.19
C ALA A 77 17.29 -7.46 -20.10
N LYS A 78 17.12 -7.35 -21.41
CA LYS A 78 17.79 -8.20 -22.42
C LYS A 78 19.32 -8.21 -22.31
N ARG A 79 19.93 -7.04 -22.14
CA ARG A 79 21.40 -6.95 -21.99
C ARG A 79 21.90 -7.62 -20.71
N LEU A 80 21.21 -7.44 -19.60
CA LEU A 80 21.53 -8.07 -18.33
C LEU A 80 21.34 -9.58 -18.42
N THR A 81 20.23 -10.04 -19.00
CA THR A 81 19.97 -11.46 -19.29
C THR A 81 21.11 -12.07 -20.11
N GLY A 82 21.54 -11.41 -21.16
CA GLY A 82 22.63 -11.89 -22.03
C GLY A 82 24.00 -11.90 -21.36
N SER A 83 24.30 -10.93 -20.47
CA SER A 83 25.60 -10.85 -19.79
C SER A 83 25.75 -11.86 -18.65
N ILE A 84 24.65 -12.22 -17.97
CA ILE A 84 24.69 -13.19 -16.86
C ILE A 84 24.52 -14.62 -17.39
N GLY A 85 23.73 -14.81 -18.45
CA GLY A 85 23.32 -16.12 -18.94
C GLY A 85 22.27 -16.77 -18.05
N GLY A 86 21.62 -17.84 -18.55
CA GLY A 86 20.61 -18.60 -17.81
C GLY A 86 19.20 -18.01 -17.91
N ALA A 87 18.56 -17.68 -16.80
CA ALA A 87 17.18 -17.25 -16.77
C ALA A 87 16.97 -15.86 -17.38
N ARG A 88 15.83 -15.65 -18.04
CA ARG A 88 15.40 -14.33 -18.50
C ARG A 88 15.06 -13.42 -17.32
N ILE A 89 15.56 -12.21 -17.31
CA ILE A 89 15.39 -11.24 -16.23
C ILE A 89 14.37 -10.19 -16.66
N PHE A 90 13.33 -10.02 -15.85
CA PHE A 90 12.31 -9.01 -16.03
C PHE A 90 12.28 -8.05 -14.84
N LEU A 91 12.15 -6.76 -15.15
CA LEU A 91 12.03 -5.70 -14.17
C LEU A 91 10.57 -5.26 -14.05
N LYS A 92 9.98 -5.40 -12.88
CA LYS A 92 8.70 -4.75 -12.55
C LYS A 92 9.00 -3.28 -12.24
N ARG A 93 8.62 -2.40 -13.16
CA ARG A 93 9.06 -1.00 -13.21
C ARG A 93 8.29 -0.10 -12.24
N GLU A 94 8.43 -0.35 -10.93
CA GLU A 94 7.83 0.50 -9.88
C GLU A 94 8.48 1.90 -9.79
N ASP A 95 9.63 2.08 -10.38
CA ASP A 95 10.30 3.37 -10.62
C ASP A 95 9.50 4.29 -11.55
N LEU A 96 8.60 3.75 -12.36
CA LEU A 96 7.72 4.51 -13.24
C LEU A 96 6.38 4.90 -12.59
N SER A 97 6.13 4.48 -11.35
CA SER A 97 5.02 5.01 -10.57
C SER A 97 5.23 6.49 -10.27
N HIS A 98 4.15 7.24 -10.10
CA HIS A 98 4.24 8.62 -9.62
C HIS A 98 5.05 8.69 -8.32
N THR A 99 5.94 9.66 -8.18
CA THR A 99 6.98 9.79 -7.14
C THR A 99 8.20 8.86 -7.28
N GLY A 100 8.28 8.03 -8.33
CA GLY A 100 9.45 7.21 -8.64
C GLY A 100 9.61 5.95 -7.76
N ALA A 101 8.62 5.58 -6.96
CA ALA A 101 8.67 4.41 -6.10
C ALA A 101 7.29 3.85 -5.74
N HIS A 102 7.26 2.62 -5.21
CA HIS A 102 6.02 1.91 -4.84
C HIS A 102 5.27 2.52 -3.64
N LYS A 103 5.89 3.35 -2.83
CA LYS A 103 5.30 3.90 -1.60
C LYS A 103 4.03 4.71 -1.83
N ILE A 104 3.88 5.34 -2.98
CA ILE A 104 2.67 6.10 -3.32
C ILE A 104 1.39 5.25 -3.30
N ASN A 105 1.49 3.95 -3.61
CA ASN A 105 0.33 3.06 -3.63
C ASN A 105 -0.34 2.98 -2.26
N ASN A 106 0.44 2.71 -1.21
CA ASN A 106 -0.09 2.58 0.13
C ASN A 106 -0.41 3.96 0.75
N ALA A 107 0.45 4.96 0.54
CA ALA A 107 0.23 6.30 1.07
C ALA A 107 -1.09 6.91 0.55
N LEU A 108 -1.41 6.68 -0.72
CA LEU A 108 -2.64 7.15 -1.33
C LEU A 108 -3.87 6.47 -0.72
N GLY A 109 -3.84 5.14 -0.54
CA GLY A 109 -4.93 4.40 0.10
C GLY A 109 -5.15 4.82 1.55
N GLN A 110 -4.07 4.98 2.31
CA GLN A 110 -4.13 5.43 3.70
C GLN A 110 -4.64 6.87 3.83
N ALA A 111 -4.16 7.80 2.99
CA ALA A 111 -4.63 9.18 2.98
C ALA A 111 -6.11 9.28 2.57
N LEU A 112 -6.56 8.47 1.62
CA LEU A 112 -7.96 8.39 1.23
C LEU A 112 -8.84 7.87 2.37
N LEU A 113 -8.37 6.87 3.12
CA LEU A 113 -9.06 6.37 4.30
C LEU A 113 -9.09 7.43 5.41
N ALA A 114 -7.98 8.11 5.68
CA ALA A 114 -7.92 9.19 6.65
C ALA A 114 -8.92 10.31 6.32
N LEU A 115 -9.02 10.69 5.05
CA LEU A 115 -10.00 11.65 4.57
C LEU A 115 -11.45 11.18 4.83
N ARG A 116 -11.74 9.89 4.56
CA ARG A 116 -13.05 9.28 4.86
C ARG A 116 -13.39 9.33 6.34
N MET A 117 -12.39 9.12 7.21
CA MET A 117 -12.52 9.23 8.66
C MET A 117 -12.66 10.68 9.17
N GLY A 118 -12.71 11.67 8.27
CA GLY A 118 -12.79 13.10 8.65
C GLY A 118 -11.51 13.68 9.21
N LYS A 119 -10.39 12.97 9.11
CA LYS A 119 -9.08 13.48 9.54
C LYS A 119 -8.63 14.59 8.58
N ARG A 120 -8.03 15.64 9.13
CA ARG A 120 -7.56 16.80 8.35
C ARG A 120 -6.05 16.93 8.29
N ARG A 121 -5.35 16.12 9.07
CA ARG A 121 -3.90 16.13 9.21
C ARG A 121 -3.39 14.70 9.25
N VAL A 122 -2.31 14.47 8.52
CA VAL A 122 -1.58 13.21 8.49
C VAL A 122 -0.16 13.46 9.01
N VAL A 123 0.33 12.53 9.79
CA VAL A 123 1.71 12.52 10.28
C VAL A 123 2.38 11.28 9.73
N ALA A 124 3.59 11.44 9.19
CA ALA A 124 4.38 10.30 8.75
C ALA A 124 5.83 10.42 9.24
N GLU A 125 6.39 9.28 9.58
CA GLU A 125 7.81 9.10 9.79
C GLU A 125 8.44 8.58 8.50
N THR A 126 9.68 8.96 8.21
CA THR A 126 10.41 8.47 7.06
C THR A 126 11.92 8.41 7.37
N GLY A 127 12.56 7.30 7.00
CA GLY A 127 14.02 7.16 7.06
C GLY A 127 14.67 7.74 5.80
N ALA A 128 14.72 6.98 4.71
CA ALA A 128 15.34 7.39 3.44
C ALA A 128 14.55 8.44 2.63
N GLY A 129 13.43 8.96 3.13
CA GLY A 129 12.64 10.03 2.49
C GLY A 129 11.50 9.58 1.61
N GLN A 130 11.53 8.39 1.02
CA GLN A 130 10.54 7.94 0.03
C GLN A 130 9.11 7.88 0.58
N HIS A 131 8.94 7.44 1.83
CA HIS A 131 7.62 7.41 2.45
C HIS A 131 7.09 8.83 2.72
N GLY A 132 7.96 9.73 3.16
CA GLY A 132 7.63 11.15 3.33
C GLY A 132 7.16 11.80 2.04
N VAL A 133 7.90 11.62 0.95
CA VAL A 133 7.53 12.14 -0.38
C VAL A 133 6.17 11.59 -0.82
N ALA A 134 5.95 10.29 -0.71
CA ALA A 134 4.68 9.67 -1.09
C ALA A 134 3.50 10.19 -0.25
N THR A 135 3.70 10.31 1.07
CA THR A 135 2.65 10.81 1.98
C THR A 135 2.34 12.28 1.71
N ALA A 136 3.37 13.13 1.55
CA ALA A 136 3.17 14.55 1.21
C ALA A 136 2.41 14.71 -0.12
N THR A 137 2.77 13.91 -1.12
CA THR A 137 2.11 13.91 -2.44
C THR A 137 0.64 13.49 -2.33
N ALA A 138 0.34 12.42 -1.62
CA ALA A 138 -1.04 11.96 -1.40
C ALA A 138 -1.86 13.00 -0.61
N CYS A 139 -1.27 13.60 0.42
CA CYS A 139 -1.92 14.65 1.21
C CYS A 139 -2.19 15.92 0.39
N ALA A 140 -1.24 16.35 -0.44
CA ALA A 140 -1.42 17.50 -1.33
C ALA A 140 -2.56 17.27 -2.32
N LEU A 141 -2.64 16.07 -2.92
CA LEU A 141 -3.72 15.70 -3.82
C LEU A 141 -5.09 15.71 -3.14
N LEU A 142 -5.17 15.28 -1.89
CA LEU A 142 -6.43 15.11 -1.16
C LEU A 142 -6.79 16.32 -0.26
N GLY A 143 -5.97 17.37 -0.25
CA GLY A 143 -6.22 18.57 0.56
C GLY A 143 -6.01 18.36 2.05
N LEU A 144 -5.15 17.43 2.45
CA LEU A 144 -4.81 17.15 3.83
C LEU A 144 -3.54 17.90 4.26
N LYS A 145 -3.49 18.35 5.50
CA LYS A 145 -2.23 18.81 6.11
C LYS A 145 -1.30 17.65 6.33
N CYS A 146 0.00 17.84 6.15
CA CYS A 146 0.99 16.78 6.27
C CYS A 146 2.21 17.27 7.05
N ASP A 147 2.59 16.53 8.08
CA ASP A 147 3.84 16.71 8.81
C ASP A 147 4.70 15.47 8.64
N ILE A 148 5.93 15.68 8.20
CA ILE A 148 6.90 14.62 7.97
C ILE A 148 8.00 14.72 9.01
N TYR A 149 8.21 13.64 9.74
CA TYR A 149 9.31 13.48 10.67
C TYR A 149 10.39 12.61 10.04
N MET A 150 11.60 13.12 10.02
CA MET A 150 12.78 12.44 9.51
C MET A 150 13.88 12.51 10.57
N GLY A 151 14.55 11.39 10.83
CA GLY A 151 15.65 11.37 11.77
C GLY A 151 16.78 12.32 11.31
N ALA A 152 17.43 12.99 12.25
CA ALA A 152 18.70 13.66 11.99
C ALA A 152 19.80 12.60 11.85
N GLU A 153 20.65 12.72 10.83
CA GLU A 153 21.88 11.94 10.71
C GLU A 153 22.95 12.44 11.69
#